data_fa0c278fb3d86d8d0fd424b959a685cf
#
_entry.id   fa0c278fb3d86d8d0fd424b959a685cf
#
_cell.length_a   1.000
_cell.length_b   1.000
_cell.length_c   1.000
_cell.angle_alpha   90.00
_cell.angle_beta   90.00
_cell.angle_gamma   90.00
#
_symmetry.space_group_name_H-M   'P 1'
#
loop_
_entity.id
_entity.type
_entity.pdbx_description
1 polymer ?
#
loop_
_entity_poly.entity_id
_entity_poly.type
_entity_poly.pdbx_seq_one_letter_code
_entity_poly.pdbx_strand_id
1 'polypeptide(L)'
;MVLFSSMSGYAQTVGVKTNLLYDATSTLNLGFEFATAPKWSLDVSGNLNPWSFNDNRKMKHWLVQPEMRYWLCEKFNGHFFGIHAHGGQFNWGGMLPWGFKDGKMFGIENPNIRDHRYEGWLVGAGLTYGYQWILGNRWNLEAAIGVGYAYLDYDKFKCEKCGEKIGSGHKNYFGPTKAAISIIYIIK
;
A
#
# COMPACT_ATOMS: atom_id res chain seq x y z
N MET A 1 -10.52 41.80 -21.15
CA MET A 1 -9.46 41.97 -20.15
C MET A 1 -9.31 40.63 -19.42
N VAL A 2 -8.37 39.84 -19.85
CA VAL A 2 -8.15 38.49 -19.30
C VAL A 2 -7.15 38.61 -18.17
N LEU A 3 -7.59 38.35 -16.95
CA LEU A 3 -6.75 38.29 -15.77
C LEU A 3 -5.94 36.97 -15.82
N PHE A 4 -4.71 37.04 -16.31
CA PHE A 4 -3.71 36.01 -16.03
C PHE A 4 -3.30 36.16 -14.56
N SER A 5 -3.88 35.35 -13.68
CA SER A 5 -3.33 35.17 -12.35
C SER A 5 -1.97 34.49 -12.50
N SER A 6 -0.92 35.24 -12.16
CA SER A 6 0.44 34.70 -12.02
C SER A 6 0.42 33.58 -10.98
N MET A 7 0.44 32.35 -11.43
CA MET A 7 0.79 31.21 -10.59
C MET A 7 2.25 31.40 -10.19
N SER A 8 2.46 31.93 -8.98
CA SER A 8 3.78 31.94 -8.36
C SER A 8 4.28 30.51 -8.33
N GLY A 9 5.34 30.24 -9.09
CA GLY A 9 5.96 28.93 -9.17
C GLY A 9 6.53 28.51 -7.83
N TYR A 10 5.72 27.86 -7.01
CA TYR A 10 6.26 27.07 -5.91
C TYR A 10 7.07 25.97 -6.56
N ALA A 11 8.39 25.96 -6.33
CA ALA A 11 9.24 24.86 -6.74
C ALA A 11 8.60 23.57 -6.23
N GLN A 12 8.04 22.78 -7.15
CA GLN A 12 7.36 21.52 -6.79
C GLN A 12 8.45 20.57 -6.33
N THR A 13 8.57 20.40 -5.01
CA THR A 13 9.44 19.40 -4.45
C THR A 13 8.78 18.05 -4.64
N VAL A 14 9.49 17.13 -5.27
CA VAL A 14 9.04 15.77 -5.54
C VAL A 14 9.91 14.81 -4.77
N GLY A 15 9.31 13.89 -4.03
CA GLY A 15 9.98 12.76 -3.40
C GLY A 15 9.69 11.47 -4.15
N VAL A 16 10.72 10.68 -4.41
CA VAL A 16 10.59 9.30 -4.89
C VAL A 16 10.91 8.38 -3.72
N LYS A 17 10.09 7.37 -3.49
CA LYS A 17 10.24 6.49 -2.32
C LYS A 17 10.02 5.02 -2.62
N THR A 18 10.64 4.19 -1.79
CA THR A 18 10.33 2.76 -1.68
C THR A 18 10.05 2.40 -0.23
N ASN A 19 9.15 1.44 -0.02
CA ASN A 19 8.80 0.92 1.29
C ASN A 19 9.55 -0.39 1.55
N LEU A 20 10.49 -0.35 2.48
CA LEU A 20 11.35 -1.49 2.83
C LEU A 20 10.56 -2.71 3.34
N LEU A 21 9.37 -2.52 3.92
CA LEU A 21 8.54 -3.65 4.36
C LEU A 21 7.98 -4.44 3.16
N TYR A 22 7.64 -3.76 2.06
CA TYR A 22 7.26 -4.42 0.82
C TYR A 22 8.46 -5.08 0.14
N ASP A 23 9.60 -4.39 0.09
CA ASP A 23 10.83 -4.93 -0.51
C ASP A 23 11.27 -6.21 0.23
N ALA A 24 11.15 -6.25 1.57
CA ALA A 24 11.43 -7.44 2.38
C ALA A 24 10.51 -8.64 2.05
N THR A 25 9.33 -8.41 1.50
CA THR A 25 8.41 -9.46 1.01
C THR A 25 8.55 -9.73 -0.48
N SER A 26 9.64 -9.26 -1.11
CA SER A 26 9.86 -9.36 -2.56
C SER A 26 8.75 -8.69 -3.40
N THR A 27 8.06 -7.71 -2.82
CA THR A 27 7.05 -6.91 -3.51
C THR A 27 7.70 -5.63 -4.02
N LEU A 28 7.74 -5.44 -5.33
CA LEU A 28 8.22 -4.21 -5.93
C LEU A 28 7.32 -3.05 -5.49
N ASN A 29 7.91 -2.03 -4.90
CA ASN A 29 7.20 -0.84 -4.45
C ASN A 29 7.86 0.42 -4.99
N LEU A 30 7.04 1.33 -5.49
CA LEU A 30 7.48 2.65 -5.92
C LEU A 30 6.42 3.68 -5.57
N GLY A 31 6.82 4.77 -4.94
CA GLY A 31 5.97 5.89 -4.59
C GLY A 31 6.53 7.22 -5.06
N PHE A 32 5.62 8.14 -5.33
CA PHE A 32 5.90 9.53 -5.67
C PHE A 32 5.13 10.44 -4.74
N GLU A 33 5.80 11.37 -4.12
CA GLU A 33 5.18 12.36 -3.25
C GLU A 33 5.40 13.78 -3.80
N PHE A 34 4.31 14.48 -4.03
CA PHE A 34 4.29 15.82 -4.63
C PHE A 34 3.87 16.85 -3.57
N ALA A 35 4.69 17.86 -3.36
CA ALA A 35 4.30 18.99 -2.54
C ALA A 35 3.22 19.82 -3.29
N THR A 36 2.02 19.88 -2.74
CA THR A 36 0.88 20.60 -3.34
C THR A 36 0.67 21.98 -2.72
N ALA A 37 1.03 22.15 -1.43
CA ALA A 37 0.96 23.42 -0.72
C ALA A 37 2.01 23.43 0.42
N PRO A 38 2.18 24.55 1.17
CA PRO A 38 3.19 24.63 2.24
C PRO A 38 3.13 23.52 3.29
N LYS A 39 1.93 23.04 3.60
CA LYS A 39 1.67 21.97 4.58
C LYS A 39 0.97 20.74 3.99
N TRP A 40 0.86 20.66 2.67
CA TRP A 40 0.15 19.56 2.02
C TRP A 40 1.03 18.86 0.99
N SER A 41 0.93 17.55 0.94
CA SER A 41 1.50 16.73 -0.13
C SER A 41 0.52 15.65 -0.58
N LEU A 42 0.67 15.24 -1.83
CA LEU A 42 -0.02 14.09 -2.41
C LEU A 42 1.02 12.99 -2.60
N ASP A 43 0.82 11.86 -1.94
CA ASP A 43 1.60 10.64 -2.11
C ASP A 43 0.82 9.65 -2.96
N VAL A 44 1.46 9.05 -3.94
CA VAL A 44 0.89 7.97 -4.75
C VAL A 44 1.88 6.84 -4.79
N SER A 45 1.54 5.71 -4.21
CA SER A 45 2.37 4.51 -4.22
C SER A 45 1.72 3.36 -4.98
N GLY A 46 2.56 2.62 -5.69
CA GLY A 46 2.21 1.40 -6.40
C GLY A 46 3.01 0.21 -5.88
N ASN A 47 2.35 -0.93 -5.74
CA ASN A 47 2.94 -2.19 -5.30
C ASN A 47 2.64 -3.26 -6.32
N LEU A 48 3.63 -4.07 -6.66
CA LEU A 48 3.49 -5.17 -7.60
C LEU A 48 4.26 -6.39 -7.12
N ASN A 49 3.57 -7.49 -6.96
CA ASN A 49 4.17 -8.78 -6.70
C ASN A 49 3.72 -9.78 -7.76
N PRO A 50 4.54 -10.02 -8.80
CA PRO A 50 4.18 -10.94 -9.89
C PRO A 50 4.59 -12.40 -9.63
N TRP A 51 5.23 -12.69 -8.51
CA TRP A 51 5.95 -13.94 -8.30
C TRP A 51 5.02 -15.15 -8.07
N SER A 52 5.42 -16.29 -8.61
CA SER A 52 4.91 -17.61 -8.29
C SER A 52 6.07 -18.46 -7.79
N PHE A 53 5.86 -19.19 -6.72
CA PHE A 53 6.84 -20.10 -6.13
C PHE A 53 6.50 -21.55 -6.47
N ASN A 54 7.40 -22.49 -6.15
CA ASN A 54 7.16 -23.92 -6.31
C ASN A 54 5.92 -24.37 -5.52
N ASP A 55 5.36 -25.53 -5.88
CA ASP A 55 4.16 -26.13 -5.25
C ASP A 55 2.90 -25.24 -5.33
N ASN A 56 2.74 -24.52 -6.45
CA ASN A 56 1.59 -23.65 -6.70
C ASN A 56 1.39 -22.53 -5.66
N ARG A 57 2.45 -22.19 -4.90
CA ARG A 57 2.44 -21.07 -3.95
C ARG A 57 2.46 -19.75 -4.70
N LYS A 58 1.46 -18.91 -4.45
CA LYS A 58 1.30 -17.60 -5.13
C LYS A 58 0.99 -16.51 -4.12
N MET A 59 1.65 -15.37 -4.29
CA MET A 59 1.36 -14.14 -3.55
C MET A 59 1.27 -12.96 -4.53
N LYS A 60 0.60 -13.22 -5.66
CA LYS A 60 0.47 -12.19 -6.69
C LYS A 60 -0.50 -11.12 -6.26
N HIS A 61 -0.09 -9.88 -6.36
CA HIS A 61 -0.96 -8.75 -6.17
C HIS A 61 -0.41 -7.50 -6.83
N TRP A 62 -1.29 -6.59 -7.16
CA TRP A 62 -0.96 -5.21 -7.39
C TRP A 62 -1.88 -4.33 -6.52
N LEU A 63 -1.34 -3.23 -6.04
CA LEU A 63 -2.06 -2.29 -5.19
C LEU A 63 -1.61 -0.88 -5.51
N VAL A 64 -2.56 0.03 -5.69
CA VAL A 64 -2.30 1.47 -5.80
C VAL A 64 -2.92 2.17 -4.60
N GLN A 65 -2.16 3.09 -4.00
CA GLN A 65 -2.55 3.77 -2.78
C GLN A 65 -2.24 5.27 -2.86
N PRO A 66 -3.17 6.09 -3.34
CA PRO A 66 -3.08 7.55 -3.21
C PRO A 66 -3.38 7.99 -1.78
N GLU A 67 -2.63 8.99 -1.30
CA GLU A 67 -2.78 9.56 0.04
C GLU A 67 -2.56 11.07 0.01
N MET A 68 -3.51 11.81 0.54
CA MET A 68 -3.37 13.24 0.83
C MET A 68 -2.83 13.40 2.24
N ARG A 69 -1.74 14.16 2.41
CA ARG A 69 -1.02 14.35 3.67
C ARG A 69 -1.05 15.79 4.14
N TYR A 70 -1.29 15.97 5.41
CA TYR A 70 -1.17 17.24 6.12
C TYR A 70 0.00 17.18 7.10
N TRP A 71 0.94 18.11 6.94
CA TRP A 71 2.15 18.23 7.75
C TRP A 71 1.96 19.21 8.90
N LEU A 72 2.32 18.82 10.11
CA LEU A 72 2.16 19.69 11.27
C LEU A 72 3.14 20.87 11.24
N CYS A 73 4.36 20.64 10.78
CA CYS A 73 5.42 21.65 10.65
C CYS A 73 5.59 22.05 9.18
N GLU A 74 6.53 21.43 8.52
CA GLU A 74 6.88 21.68 7.11
C GLU A 74 6.70 20.40 6.31
N LYS A 75 6.39 20.52 5.02
CA LYS A 75 6.33 19.38 4.11
C LYS A 75 7.66 18.62 4.10
N PHE A 76 7.58 17.29 4.07
CA PHE A 76 8.72 16.36 4.11
C PHE A 76 9.55 16.41 5.40
N ASN A 77 9.00 16.94 6.50
CA ASN A 77 9.69 16.99 7.78
C ASN A 77 8.72 16.84 8.96
N GLY A 78 9.01 15.89 9.84
CA GLY A 78 8.27 15.70 11.09
C GLY A 78 6.96 14.93 10.94
N HIS A 79 6.00 15.26 11.77
CA HIS A 79 4.73 14.56 11.86
C HIS A 79 3.78 14.93 10.74
N PHE A 80 3.06 13.93 10.23
CA PHE A 80 1.96 14.14 9.28
C PHE A 80 0.76 13.24 9.59
N PHE A 81 -0.40 13.69 9.19
CA PHE A 81 -1.63 12.92 9.11
C PHE A 81 -2.02 12.79 7.63
N GLY A 82 -2.53 11.61 7.26
CA GLY A 82 -2.95 11.35 5.90
C GLY A 82 -4.34 10.72 5.84
N ILE A 83 -5.01 10.95 4.72
CA ILE A 83 -6.20 10.21 4.30
C ILE A 83 -5.80 9.48 3.04
N HIS A 84 -5.89 8.15 3.06
CA HIS A 84 -5.56 7.32 1.91
C HIS A 84 -6.76 6.54 1.41
N ALA A 85 -6.78 6.33 0.10
CA ALA A 85 -7.57 5.29 -0.54
C ALA A 85 -6.62 4.20 -1.03
N HIS A 86 -7.12 3.00 -1.22
CA HIS A 86 -6.35 1.91 -1.80
C HIS A 86 -7.24 1.00 -2.62
N GLY A 87 -6.69 0.45 -3.68
CA GLY A 87 -7.38 -0.50 -4.54
C GLY A 87 -6.40 -1.38 -5.29
N GLY A 88 -6.79 -2.63 -5.52
CA GLY A 88 -5.95 -3.58 -6.19
C GLY A 88 -6.59 -4.94 -6.37
N GLN A 89 -5.81 -5.85 -6.94
CA GLN A 89 -6.19 -7.24 -7.13
C GLN A 89 -5.16 -8.16 -6.48
N PHE A 90 -5.63 -9.29 -6.02
CA PHE A 90 -4.77 -10.30 -5.41
C PHE A 90 -5.11 -11.70 -5.91
N ASN A 91 -4.09 -12.55 -5.95
CA ASN A 91 -4.20 -13.97 -6.23
C ASN A 91 -3.24 -14.69 -5.28
N TRP A 92 -3.80 -15.16 -4.17
CA TRP A 92 -3.05 -15.78 -3.09
C TRP A 92 -3.43 -17.25 -2.94
N GLY A 93 -2.42 -18.12 -2.82
CA GLY A 93 -2.62 -19.54 -2.64
C GLY A 93 -1.37 -20.23 -2.12
N GLY A 94 -1.54 -21.24 -1.29
CA GLY A 94 -0.46 -22.12 -0.83
C GLY A 94 0.58 -21.48 0.11
N MET A 95 0.54 -20.18 0.35
CA MET A 95 1.48 -19.49 1.22
C MET A 95 0.78 -18.71 2.32
N LEU A 96 1.30 -18.87 3.54
CA LEU A 96 1.05 -17.93 4.62
C LEU A 96 2.21 -16.92 4.64
N PRO A 97 1.95 -15.61 4.55
CA PRO A 97 3.00 -14.62 4.76
C PRO A 97 3.57 -14.78 6.17
N TRP A 98 4.90 -14.91 6.25
CA TRP A 98 5.67 -14.75 7.48
C TRP A 98 5.05 -15.36 8.76
N GLY A 99 5.22 -16.67 8.94
CA GLY A 99 5.11 -17.30 10.26
C GLY A 99 3.71 -17.45 10.85
N PHE A 100 2.66 -17.11 10.14
CA PHE A 100 1.30 -17.39 10.56
C PHE A 100 0.99 -18.88 10.39
N LYS A 101 1.21 -19.65 11.43
CA LYS A 101 0.66 -21.00 11.59
C LYS A 101 -0.79 -20.82 12.00
N ASP A 102 -1.71 -21.46 11.30
CA ASP A 102 -3.13 -21.62 11.68
C ASP A 102 -3.88 -20.30 11.98
N GLY A 103 -3.63 -19.24 11.20
CA GLY A 103 -4.05 -17.91 11.53
C GLY A 103 -5.05 -17.28 10.59
N LYS A 104 -5.85 -16.44 11.17
CA LYS A 104 -6.72 -15.49 10.51
C LYS A 104 -5.86 -14.45 9.80
N MET A 105 -5.88 -14.40 8.50
CA MET A 105 -5.27 -13.34 7.73
C MET A 105 -6.36 -12.39 7.23
N PHE A 106 -6.25 -11.11 7.57
CA PHE A 106 -7.28 -10.10 7.27
C PHE A 106 -8.71 -10.50 7.70
N GLY A 107 -8.80 -11.19 8.88
CA GLY A 107 -10.08 -11.66 9.39
C GLY A 107 -10.72 -12.78 8.57
N ILE A 108 -10.06 -13.37 7.57
CA ILE A 108 -10.50 -14.57 6.88
C ILE A 108 -10.16 -15.75 7.78
N GLU A 109 -11.16 -16.26 8.48
CA GLU A 109 -11.05 -17.55 9.16
C GLU A 109 -10.99 -18.64 8.11
N ASN A 110 -9.80 -19.14 7.80
CA ASN A 110 -9.71 -20.32 6.97
C ASN A 110 -8.43 -21.09 7.27
N PRO A 111 -8.53 -22.28 7.90
CA PRO A 111 -7.40 -23.16 8.10
C PRO A 111 -6.79 -23.67 6.79
N ASN A 112 -7.44 -23.44 5.68
CA ASN A 112 -7.14 -24.05 4.39
C ASN A 112 -6.52 -23.09 3.35
N ILE A 113 -5.86 -21.99 3.74
CA ILE A 113 -5.10 -21.17 2.77
C ILE A 113 -3.99 -22.00 2.10
N ARG A 114 -3.50 -23.06 2.76
CA ARG A 114 -2.54 -23.99 2.18
C ARG A 114 -3.12 -24.78 1.00
N ASP A 115 -4.40 -25.14 1.09
CA ASP A 115 -5.05 -26.05 0.14
C ASP A 115 -5.97 -25.30 -0.84
N HIS A 116 -6.10 -23.98 -0.72
CA HIS A 116 -7.00 -23.17 -1.52
C HIS A 116 -6.30 -21.93 -2.07
N ARG A 117 -6.78 -21.48 -3.23
CA ARG A 117 -6.39 -20.23 -3.88
C ARG A 117 -7.54 -19.25 -3.80
N TYR A 118 -7.22 -18.03 -3.45
CA TYR A 118 -8.15 -16.89 -3.41
C TYR A 118 -7.72 -15.86 -4.44
N GLU A 119 -8.62 -15.51 -5.31
CA GLU A 119 -8.43 -14.50 -6.35
C GLU A 119 -9.54 -13.49 -6.27
N GLY A 120 -9.19 -12.19 -6.25
CA GLY A 120 -10.19 -11.15 -6.10
C GLY A 120 -9.62 -9.76 -6.19
N TRP A 121 -10.48 -8.81 -5.85
CA TRP A 121 -10.12 -7.41 -5.77
C TRP A 121 -10.47 -6.83 -4.40
N LEU A 122 -9.84 -5.72 -4.09
CA LEU A 122 -10.10 -4.97 -2.87
C LEU A 122 -10.13 -3.47 -3.17
N VAL A 123 -10.95 -2.75 -2.42
CA VAL A 123 -10.99 -1.29 -2.40
C VAL A 123 -11.24 -0.83 -0.98
N GLY A 124 -10.62 0.25 -0.59
CA GLY A 124 -10.78 0.77 0.75
C GLY A 124 -10.24 2.16 0.94
N ALA A 125 -10.39 2.67 2.15
CA ALA A 125 -9.87 3.95 2.57
C ALA A 125 -9.51 3.92 4.06
N GLY A 126 -8.64 4.84 4.47
CA GLY A 126 -8.22 4.90 5.86
C GLY A 126 -7.51 6.19 6.21
N LEU A 127 -7.11 6.27 7.46
CA LEU A 127 -6.34 7.36 8.02
C LEU A 127 -4.93 6.87 8.30
N THR A 128 -3.95 7.73 8.06
CA THR A 128 -2.53 7.47 8.31
C THR A 128 -1.99 8.48 9.30
N TYR A 129 -1.10 8.02 10.15
CA TYR A 129 -0.20 8.85 10.93
C TYR A 129 1.22 8.41 10.66
N GLY A 130 2.13 9.37 10.48
CA GLY A 130 3.52 9.07 10.25
C GLY A 130 4.47 10.17 10.70
N TYR A 131 5.73 9.82 10.64
CA TYR A 131 6.84 10.72 10.93
C TYR A 131 7.93 10.56 9.89
N GLN A 132 8.48 11.67 9.42
CA GLN A 132 9.58 11.69 8.46
C GLN A 132 10.81 12.38 9.06
N TRP A 133 11.95 11.70 8.99
CA TRP A 133 13.25 12.18 9.43
C TRP A 133 14.08 12.62 8.22
N ILE A 134 14.67 13.80 8.30
CA ILE A 134 15.65 14.27 7.33
C ILE A 134 17.01 13.63 7.69
N LEU A 135 17.52 12.75 6.83
CA LEU A 135 18.81 12.11 7.01
C LEU A 135 19.96 12.91 6.36
N GLY A 136 19.63 13.79 5.42
CA GLY A 136 20.61 14.60 4.71
C GLY A 136 19.98 15.50 3.66
N ASN A 137 20.78 16.05 2.76
CA ASN A 137 20.31 17.06 1.80
C ASN A 137 19.23 16.57 0.83
N ARG A 138 19.12 15.26 0.60
CA ARG A 138 18.16 14.66 -0.36
C ARG A 138 17.52 13.37 0.14
N TRP A 139 17.95 12.84 1.27
CA TRP A 139 17.50 11.56 1.77
C TRP A 139 16.68 11.74 3.04
N ASN A 140 15.50 11.16 3.04
CA ASN A 140 14.62 11.11 4.21
C ASN A 140 14.26 9.64 4.52
N LEU A 141 13.96 9.39 5.78
CA LEU A 141 13.37 8.14 6.27
C LEU A 141 11.96 8.44 6.75
N GLU A 142 11.04 7.58 6.46
CA GLU A 142 9.63 7.70 6.90
C GLU A 142 9.20 6.44 7.63
N ALA A 143 8.48 6.61 8.74
CA ALA A 143 7.69 5.56 9.35
C ALA A 143 6.23 5.99 9.40
N ALA A 144 5.33 5.12 8.92
CA ALA A 144 3.90 5.42 8.89
C ALA A 144 3.06 4.17 9.20
N ILE A 145 1.96 4.39 9.88
CA ILE A 145 0.93 3.39 10.15
C ILE A 145 -0.44 3.96 9.79
N GLY A 146 -1.29 3.14 9.21
CA GLY A 146 -2.65 3.53 8.85
C GLY A 146 -3.66 2.47 9.25
N VAL A 147 -4.84 2.95 9.64
CA VAL A 147 -6.01 2.13 9.93
C VAL A 147 -7.16 2.56 9.05
N GLY A 148 -7.99 1.62 8.65
CA GLY A 148 -9.07 1.92 7.73
C GLY A 148 -9.99 0.76 7.50
N TYR A 149 -10.82 0.94 6.50
CA TYR A 149 -11.79 -0.03 6.04
C TYR A 149 -11.43 -0.48 4.62
N ALA A 150 -11.61 -1.77 4.36
CA ALA A 150 -11.48 -2.34 3.03
C ALA A 150 -12.63 -3.32 2.76
N TYR A 151 -13.18 -3.23 1.56
CA TYR A 151 -14.09 -4.21 1.00
C TYR A 151 -13.30 -5.13 0.09
N LEU A 152 -13.46 -6.44 0.31
CA LEU A 152 -12.83 -7.50 -0.46
C LEU A 152 -13.92 -8.35 -1.13
N ASP A 153 -13.76 -8.59 -2.41
CA ASP A 153 -14.57 -9.55 -3.17
C ASP A 153 -13.63 -10.61 -3.74
N TYR A 154 -13.93 -11.89 -3.52
CA TYR A 154 -13.03 -12.95 -3.88
C TYR A 154 -13.73 -14.24 -4.33
N ASP A 155 -13.07 -14.93 -5.22
CA ASP A 155 -13.35 -16.29 -5.64
C ASP A 155 -12.39 -17.26 -4.97
N LYS A 156 -12.92 -18.41 -4.56
CA LYS A 156 -12.18 -19.50 -3.95
C LYS A 156 -12.02 -20.64 -4.93
N PHE A 157 -10.78 -21.14 -5.09
CA PHE A 157 -10.43 -22.24 -5.96
C PHE A 157 -9.69 -23.32 -5.18
N LYS A 158 -9.72 -24.58 -5.69
CA LYS A 158 -8.77 -25.63 -5.23
C LYS A 158 -7.34 -25.18 -5.54
N CYS A 159 -6.37 -25.56 -4.69
CA CYS A 159 -4.97 -25.12 -4.83
C CYS A 159 -4.20 -25.88 -5.94
N GLU A 160 -4.88 -26.40 -6.94
CA GLU A 160 -4.30 -27.06 -8.09
C GLU A 160 -4.08 -26.06 -9.23
N LYS A 161 -3.20 -26.43 -10.19
CA LYS A 161 -2.81 -25.58 -11.32
C LYS A 161 -3.99 -25.14 -12.18
N CYS A 162 -5.06 -25.94 -12.23
CA CYS A 162 -6.32 -25.72 -12.91
C CYS A 162 -7.50 -25.99 -11.96
N GLY A 163 -7.40 -25.55 -10.71
CA GLY A 163 -8.41 -25.81 -9.69
C GLY A 163 -9.78 -25.25 -10.07
N GLU A 164 -10.81 -26.05 -9.88
CA GLU A 164 -12.20 -25.64 -10.08
C GLU A 164 -12.62 -24.56 -9.07
N LYS A 165 -13.45 -23.60 -9.50
CA LYS A 165 -14.05 -22.61 -8.62
C LYS A 165 -14.99 -23.31 -7.64
N ILE A 166 -14.69 -23.22 -6.34
CA ILE A 166 -15.48 -23.86 -5.28
C ILE A 166 -16.56 -22.93 -4.75
N GLY A 167 -16.34 -21.62 -4.83
CA GLY A 167 -17.28 -20.62 -4.33
C GLY A 167 -16.76 -19.20 -4.50
N SER A 168 -17.59 -18.24 -4.16
CA SER A 168 -17.29 -16.81 -4.10
C SER A 168 -17.76 -16.24 -2.78
N GLY A 169 -17.16 -15.16 -2.36
CA GLY A 169 -17.52 -14.47 -1.13
C GLY A 169 -17.05 -13.02 -1.13
N HIS A 170 -17.61 -12.25 -0.23
CA HIS A 170 -17.17 -10.88 0.03
C HIS A 170 -16.91 -10.72 1.51
N LYS A 171 -16.03 -9.76 1.85
CA LYS A 171 -15.70 -9.48 3.22
C LYS A 171 -15.45 -8.00 3.46
N ASN A 172 -15.95 -7.54 4.59
CA ASN A 172 -15.65 -6.23 5.15
C ASN A 172 -14.50 -6.39 6.15
N TYR A 173 -13.45 -5.62 5.98
CA TYR A 173 -12.29 -5.60 6.85
C TYR A 173 -12.14 -4.22 7.49
N PHE A 174 -11.93 -4.20 8.78
CA PHE A 174 -11.56 -2.99 9.53
C PHE A 174 -10.30 -3.29 10.34
N GLY A 175 -9.24 -2.50 10.14
CA GLY A 175 -7.97 -2.72 10.80
C GLY A 175 -6.80 -1.99 10.13
N PRO A 176 -5.55 -2.42 10.36
CA PRO A 176 -4.39 -1.84 9.71
C PRO A 176 -4.48 -1.96 8.17
N THR A 177 -4.44 -0.83 7.47
CA THR A 177 -4.50 -0.74 6.00
C THR A 177 -3.20 -0.22 5.39
N LYS A 178 -2.30 0.29 6.23
CA LYS A 178 -0.99 0.77 5.82
C LYS A 178 0.05 0.52 6.91
N ALA A 179 1.21 0.03 6.51
CA ALA A 179 2.43 0.01 7.32
C ALA A 179 3.60 0.33 6.39
N ALA A 180 4.41 1.31 6.75
CA ALA A 180 5.53 1.73 5.92
C ALA A 180 6.74 2.10 6.76
N ILE A 181 7.90 1.61 6.31
CA ILE A 181 9.22 2.16 6.62
C ILE A 181 9.84 2.46 5.26
N SER A 182 9.91 3.72 4.88
CA SER A 182 10.27 4.10 3.52
C SER A 182 11.54 4.94 3.48
N ILE A 183 12.36 4.71 2.47
CA ILE A 183 13.45 5.60 2.09
C ILE A 183 12.95 6.49 0.98
N ILE A 184 13.20 7.80 1.11
CA ILE A 184 12.71 8.83 0.21
C ILE A 184 13.90 9.61 -0.34
N TYR A 185 13.95 9.77 -1.66
CA TYR A 185 14.88 10.65 -2.34
C TYR A 185 14.16 11.90 -2.84
N ILE A 186 14.60 13.07 -2.40
CA ILE A 186 14.00 14.36 -2.76
C ILE A 186 14.64 14.89 -4.04
N ILE A 187 13.81 15.08 -5.05
CA ILE A 187 14.15 15.73 -6.32
C ILE A 187 13.76 17.20 -6.20
N LYS A 188 14.71 18.08 -6.37
CA LYS A 188 14.49 19.54 -6.38
C LYS A 188 14.35 20.04 -7.81
#